data_0a378ef21b64df0ed39aea7b602a2644
#
_entry.id   0a378ef21b64df0ed39aea7b602a2644
#
_cell.length_a   1.000
_cell.length_b   1.000
_cell.length_c   1.000
_cell.angle_alpha   90.00
_cell.angle_beta   90.00
_cell.angle_gamma   90.00
#
_symmetry.space_group_name_H-M   'P 1'
#
loop_
_entity.id
_entity.type
_entity.pdbx_description
1 polymer ?
#
loop_
_entity_poly.entity_id
_entity_poly.type
_entity_poly.pdbx_seq_one_letter_code
_entity_poly.pdbx_strand_id
1 'polypeptide(L)'
;VLIQKKYAALYRENHSFIGWLSIEDTNIDYPVMQTPDDEEYYIHRDFYGAYSSAGTLFADTDSSIQRPSDNILIYGHNMKTGKMFHDLLKYEDEAFYKNHKYIQFDTIYGNGTYEVIAAFRTRIMNEEDQDFRYYQFFNAADASEFNQFVSGCKALTNYSIDTEASYGDSLITLSTCAY
;
A
#
# COMPACT_ATOMS: atom_id res chain seq x y z
N VAL A 1 -13.63 -14.49 12.74
CA VAL A 1 -12.92 -13.25 13.04
C VAL A 1 -13.90 -12.09 13.01
N LEU A 2 -13.91 -11.28 14.07
CA LEU A 2 -14.88 -10.19 14.22
C LEU A 2 -14.38 -8.92 13.51
N ILE A 3 -15.30 -8.27 12.79
CA ILE A 3 -15.04 -6.97 12.19
C ILE A 3 -15.04 -5.90 13.27
N GLN A 4 -14.08 -4.98 13.22
CA GLN A 4 -14.00 -3.87 14.16
C GLN A 4 -15.30 -3.05 14.14
N LYS A 5 -15.79 -2.69 15.31
CA LYS A 5 -17.04 -1.92 15.47
C LYS A 5 -17.00 -0.61 14.68
N LYS A 6 -15.85 0.08 14.68
CA LYS A 6 -15.71 1.38 13.99
C LYS A 6 -15.82 1.29 12.46
N TYR A 7 -15.61 0.10 11.87
CA TYR A 7 -15.70 -0.12 10.43
C TYR A 7 -16.93 -0.93 10.00
N ALA A 8 -17.74 -1.39 10.95
CA ALA A 8 -18.87 -2.26 10.66
C ALA A 8 -19.91 -1.60 9.74
N ALA A 9 -20.16 -0.31 9.91
CA ALA A 9 -21.13 0.41 9.07
C ALA A 9 -20.64 0.51 7.61
N LEU A 10 -19.38 0.87 7.39
CA LEU A 10 -18.81 0.94 6.04
C LEU A 10 -18.78 -0.43 5.37
N TYR A 11 -18.43 -1.47 6.11
CA TYR A 11 -18.44 -2.84 5.60
C TYR A 11 -19.85 -3.30 5.20
N ARG A 12 -20.88 -2.93 5.97
CA ARG A 12 -22.27 -3.22 5.60
C ARG A 12 -22.72 -2.50 4.33
N GLU A 13 -22.24 -1.28 4.12
CA GLU A 13 -22.53 -0.53 2.89
C GLU A 13 -21.84 -1.12 1.67
N ASN A 14 -20.60 -1.64 1.84
CA ASN A 14 -19.86 -2.26 0.76
C ASN A 14 -18.90 -3.32 1.31
N HIS A 15 -19.17 -4.59 1.02
CA HIS A 15 -18.35 -5.72 1.48
C HIS A 15 -16.97 -5.79 0.81
N SER A 16 -16.71 -4.99 -0.22
CA SER A 16 -15.37 -4.86 -0.79
C SER A 16 -14.46 -3.97 0.05
N PHE A 17 -15.00 -3.23 1.02
CA PHE A 17 -14.22 -2.43 1.95
C PHE A 17 -13.41 -3.32 2.87
N ILE A 18 -12.09 -3.12 2.89
CA ILE A 18 -11.17 -3.95 3.70
C ILE A 18 -10.40 -3.18 4.76
N GLY A 19 -10.33 -1.85 4.66
CA GLY A 19 -9.57 -1.06 5.61
C GLY A 19 -9.47 0.41 5.25
N TRP A 20 -8.72 1.13 6.07
CA TRP A 20 -8.55 2.57 5.97
C TRP A 20 -7.08 2.93 6.09
N LEU A 21 -6.57 3.70 5.12
CA LEU A 21 -5.18 4.13 5.06
C LEU A 21 -5.08 5.62 5.30
N SER A 22 -4.20 6.03 6.22
CA SER A 22 -3.96 7.44 6.47
C SER A 22 -2.48 7.71 6.76
N ILE A 23 -2.03 8.88 6.32
CA ILE A 23 -0.70 9.42 6.65
C ILE A 23 -0.93 10.84 7.17
N GLU A 24 -0.53 11.08 8.42
CA GLU A 24 -0.70 12.37 9.08
C GLU A 24 -0.04 13.50 8.27
N ASP A 25 -0.68 14.66 8.24
CA ASP A 25 -0.23 15.87 7.51
C ASP A 25 -0.07 15.66 6.00
N THR A 26 -0.86 14.77 5.43
CA THR A 26 -0.98 14.56 3.99
C THR A 26 -2.45 14.47 3.58
N ASN A 27 -2.70 14.43 2.27
CA ASN A 27 -4.04 14.17 1.74
C ASN A 27 -4.45 12.70 1.79
N ILE A 28 -3.54 11.80 2.17
CA ILE A 28 -3.83 10.36 2.20
C ILE A 28 -4.62 10.04 3.45
N ASP A 29 -5.92 9.82 3.25
CA ASP A 29 -6.90 9.49 4.29
C ASP A 29 -8.13 8.90 3.59
N TYR A 30 -8.05 7.61 3.23
CA TYR A 30 -8.97 6.98 2.29
C TYR A 30 -9.31 5.55 2.66
N PRO A 31 -10.52 5.09 2.28
CA PRO A 31 -10.84 3.67 2.34
C PRO A 31 -10.00 2.87 1.34
N VAL A 32 -9.77 1.61 1.67
CA VAL A 32 -9.09 0.64 0.80
C VAL A 32 -10.06 -0.49 0.49
N MET A 33 -10.16 -0.85 -0.78
CA MET A 33 -11.06 -1.87 -1.29
C MET A 33 -10.28 -3.09 -1.75
N GLN A 34 -10.95 -4.23 -1.87
CA GLN A 34 -10.39 -5.41 -2.54
C GLN A 34 -11.48 -6.17 -3.26
N THR A 35 -11.23 -6.50 -4.52
CA THR A 35 -12.15 -7.25 -5.38
C THR A 35 -11.42 -8.46 -5.96
N PRO A 36 -11.55 -9.66 -5.34
CA PRO A 36 -10.77 -10.83 -5.74
C PRO A 36 -10.95 -11.27 -7.19
N ASP A 37 -12.12 -11.03 -7.78
CA ASP A 37 -12.44 -11.47 -9.13
C ASP A 37 -12.13 -10.43 -10.22
N ASP A 38 -11.92 -9.17 -9.84
CA ASP A 38 -11.60 -8.07 -10.74
C ASP A 38 -10.76 -7.04 -9.98
N GLU A 39 -9.45 -7.24 -9.96
CA GLU A 39 -8.52 -6.45 -9.15
C GLU A 39 -8.67 -4.94 -9.37
N GLU A 40 -8.88 -4.51 -10.61
CA GLU A 40 -8.93 -3.10 -10.99
C GLU A 40 -10.36 -2.52 -10.99
N TYR A 41 -11.33 -3.21 -10.37
CA TYR A 41 -12.72 -2.76 -10.33
C TYR A 41 -12.83 -1.31 -9.84
N TYR A 42 -12.07 -0.92 -8.82
CA TYR A 42 -12.11 0.42 -8.22
C TYR A 42 -11.14 1.43 -8.84
N ILE A 43 -10.44 1.07 -9.90
CA ILE A 43 -9.46 2.00 -10.51
C ILE A 43 -10.12 3.30 -10.99
N HIS A 44 -11.39 3.25 -11.41
CA HIS A 44 -12.19 4.40 -11.81
C HIS A 44 -13.59 4.40 -11.19
N ARG A 45 -13.71 3.91 -9.96
CA ARG A 45 -14.97 3.93 -9.20
C ARG A 45 -14.76 4.45 -7.80
N ASP A 46 -15.75 5.19 -7.30
CA ASP A 46 -15.77 5.62 -5.90
C ASP A 46 -16.20 4.48 -4.98
N PHE A 47 -16.29 4.75 -3.68
CA PHE A 47 -16.71 3.77 -2.66
C PHE A 47 -18.06 3.14 -2.97
N TYR A 48 -18.97 3.86 -3.61
CA TYR A 48 -20.31 3.39 -3.93
C TYR A 48 -20.41 2.72 -5.30
N GLY A 49 -19.31 2.60 -6.03
CA GLY A 49 -19.28 1.96 -7.34
C GLY A 49 -19.63 2.88 -8.50
N ALA A 50 -19.84 4.17 -8.26
CA ALA A 50 -20.07 5.15 -9.31
C ALA A 50 -18.74 5.55 -9.97
N TYR A 51 -18.81 5.96 -11.24
CA TYR A 51 -17.62 6.42 -11.95
C TYR A 51 -16.94 7.59 -11.20
N SER A 52 -15.63 7.50 -11.08
CA SER A 52 -14.75 8.53 -10.53
C SER A 52 -13.39 8.46 -11.20
N SER A 53 -12.90 9.57 -11.75
CA SER A 53 -11.57 9.60 -12.36
C SER A 53 -10.46 9.31 -11.36
N ALA A 54 -10.66 9.70 -10.09
CA ALA A 54 -9.70 9.43 -9.01
C ALA A 54 -9.72 7.98 -8.54
N GLY A 55 -10.83 7.29 -8.72
CA GLY A 55 -11.02 5.93 -8.21
C GLY A 55 -10.99 5.86 -6.69
N THR A 56 -10.76 4.66 -6.18
CA THR A 56 -10.57 4.37 -4.75
C THR A 56 -9.31 3.52 -4.62
N LEU A 57 -8.60 3.62 -3.50
CA LEU A 57 -7.46 2.74 -3.24
C LEU A 57 -7.91 1.29 -3.21
N PHE A 58 -7.09 0.41 -3.78
CA PHE A 58 -7.42 -1.02 -3.79
C PHE A 58 -6.19 -1.88 -3.57
N ALA A 59 -6.39 -3.03 -2.91
CA ALA A 59 -5.34 -4.00 -2.65
C ALA A 59 -5.20 -4.98 -3.81
N ASP A 60 -3.95 -5.39 -4.07
CA ASP A 60 -3.65 -6.47 -4.98
C ASP A 60 -4.37 -7.75 -4.54
N THR A 61 -4.88 -8.54 -5.49
CA THR A 61 -5.64 -9.76 -5.19
C THR A 61 -4.83 -10.85 -4.53
N ASP A 62 -3.50 -10.80 -4.64
CA ASP A 62 -2.58 -11.71 -3.93
C ASP A 62 -2.31 -11.30 -2.49
N SER A 63 -2.76 -10.10 -2.08
CA SER A 63 -2.74 -9.66 -0.69
C SER A 63 -3.89 -10.30 0.09
N SER A 64 -3.66 -10.62 1.36
CA SER A 64 -4.68 -11.12 2.27
C SER A 64 -4.64 -10.37 3.58
N ILE A 65 -5.83 -10.01 4.11
CA ILE A 65 -5.97 -9.35 5.41
C ILE A 65 -6.53 -10.27 6.49
N GLN A 66 -7.26 -11.31 6.14
CA GLN A 66 -7.87 -12.24 7.11
C GLN A 66 -6.83 -13.20 7.70
N ARG A 67 -6.06 -13.84 6.82
CA ARG A 67 -4.81 -14.52 7.16
C ARG A 67 -3.72 -13.68 6.52
N PRO A 68 -3.16 -12.71 7.25
CA PRO A 68 -2.35 -11.68 6.63
C PRO A 68 -1.20 -12.24 5.82
N SER A 69 -1.09 -11.83 4.55
CA SER A 69 0.14 -12.03 3.79
C SER A 69 1.28 -11.22 4.44
N ASP A 70 2.52 -11.62 4.23
CA ASP A 70 3.68 -10.88 4.76
C ASP A 70 3.68 -9.43 4.30
N ASN A 71 3.24 -9.20 3.07
CA ASN A 71 3.10 -7.87 2.49
C ASN A 71 1.69 -7.68 1.92
N ILE A 72 1.11 -6.53 2.18
CA ILE A 72 -0.15 -6.08 1.57
C ILE A 72 0.19 -4.97 0.61
N LEU A 73 -0.10 -5.17 -0.68
CA LEU A 73 0.18 -4.20 -1.74
C LEU A 73 -1.08 -3.41 -2.07
N ILE A 74 -1.01 -2.09 -1.93
CA ILE A 74 -2.12 -1.16 -2.13
C ILE A 74 -1.80 -0.21 -3.26
N TYR A 75 -2.70 -0.12 -4.24
CA TYR A 75 -2.59 0.77 -5.40
C TYR A 75 -3.49 2.00 -5.23
N GLY A 76 -3.06 3.10 -5.79
CA GLY A 76 -3.86 4.31 -5.88
C GLY A 76 -3.37 5.22 -7.00
N HIS A 77 -4.28 6.02 -7.56
CA HIS A 77 -3.91 7.01 -8.57
C HIS A 77 -3.03 8.12 -8.00
N ASN A 78 -2.22 8.70 -8.87
CA ASN A 78 -1.53 9.95 -8.62
C ASN A 78 -2.30 11.06 -9.34
N MET A 79 -3.02 11.86 -8.59
CA MET A 79 -3.85 12.94 -9.16
C MET A 79 -3.10 14.26 -9.12
N LYS A 80 -3.09 14.98 -10.24
CA LYS A 80 -2.49 16.32 -10.32
C LYS A 80 -3.13 17.32 -9.34
N THR A 81 -4.36 17.04 -8.89
CA THR A 81 -5.06 17.82 -7.87
C THR A 81 -4.47 17.65 -6.46
N GLY A 82 -3.51 16.74 -6.28
CA GLY A 82 -2.92 16.41 -4.98
C GLY A 82 -3.64 15.30 -4.24
N LYS A 83 -4.71 14.74 -4.81
CA LYS A 83 -5.51 13.68 -4.19
C LYS A 83 -4.90 12.30 -4.42
N MET A 84 -5.49 11.33 -3.74
CA MET A 84 -5.14 9.91 -3.77
C MET A 84 -3.69 9.69 -3.32
N PHE A 85 -2.84 9.04 -4.11
CA PHE A 85 -1.45 8.77 -3.75
C PHE A 85 -0.45 9.82 -4.24
N HIS A 86 -0.93 10.99 -4.66
CA HIS A 86 -0.03 12.05 -5.10
C HIS A 86 1.06 12.36 -4.06
N ASP A 87 0.70 12.44 -2.79
CA ASP A 87 1.64 12.79 -1.72
C ASP A 87 2.73 11.74 -1.49
N LEU A 88 2.59 10.51 -2.01
CA LEU A 88 3.68 9.53 -1.96
C LEU A 88 4.93 10.02 -2.70
N LEU A 89 4.77 10.83 -3.74
CA LEU A 89 5.91 11.39 -4.48
C LEU A 89 6.81 12.26 -3.60
N LYS A 90 6.27 12.84 -2.55
CA LYS A 90 7.03 13.68 -1.62
C LYS A 90 8.06 12.89 -0.82
N TYR A 91 7.91 11.57 -0.72
CA TYR A 91 8.91 10.71 -0.07
C TYR A 91 10.23 10.60 -0.85
N GLU A 92 10.33 11.16 -2.04
CA GLU A 92 11.62 11.33 -2.72
C GLU A 92 12.54 12.29 -1.95
N ASP A 93 11.97 13.18 -1.14
CA ASP A 93 12.68 14.11 -0.28
C ASP A 93 12.88 13.49 1.11
N GLU A 94 14.13 13.36 1.52
CA GLU A 94 14.51 12.82 2.83
C GLU A 94 13.88 13.61 3.99
N ALA A 95 13.78 14.95 3.86
CA ALA A 95 13.17 15.78 4.91
C ALA A 95 11.68 15.44 5.07
N PHE A 96 10.97 15.21 3.98
CA PHE A 96 9.57 14.78 4.05
C PHE A 96 9.45 13.43 4.75
N TYR A 97 10.28 12.45 4.38
CA TYR A 97 10.31 11.15 5.05
C TYR A 97 10.52 11.30 6.56
N LYS A 98 11.48 12.13 6.98
CA LYS A 98 11.79 12.32 8.41
C LYS A 98 10.60 12.85 9.22
N ASN A 99 9.72 13.62 8.57
CA ASN A 99 8.52 14.19 9.19
C ASN A 99 7.26 13.34 8.97
N HIS A 100 7.34 12.24 8.20
CA HIS A 100 6.21 11.39 7.83
C HIS A 100 6.60 9.91 7.88
N LYS A 101 7.25 9.49 8.97
CA LYS A 101 7.78 8.13 9.12
C LYS A 101 6.69 7.06 9.31
N TYR A 102 5.52 7.45 9.81
CA TYR A 102 4.49 6.51 10.23
C TYR A 102 3.28 6.58 9.32
N ILE A 103 2.77 5.40 8.98
CA ILE A 103 1.60 5.20 8.13
C ILE A 103 0.62 4.36 8.91
N GLN A 104 -0.63 4.82 9.01
CA GLN A 104 -1.69 4.07 9.67
C GLN A 104 -2.48 3.29 8.63
N PHE A 105 -2.52 1.97 8.77
CA PHE A 105 -3.40 1.13 7.98
C PHE A 105 -4.17 0.20 8.90
N ASP A 106 -5.47 0.51 9.05
CA ASP A 106 -6.40 -0.33 9.79
C ASP A 106 -7.11 -1.24 8.80
N THR A 107 -7.11 -2.54 9.07
CA THR A 107 -8.02 -3.44 8.37
C THR A 107 -9.35 -3.50 9.12
N ILE A 108 -10.36 -4.11 8.50
CA ILE A 108 -11.63 -4.35 9.19
C ILE A 108 -11.46 -5.28 10.42
N TYR A 109 -10.30 -5.93 10.57
CA TYR A 109 -10.02 -6.87 11.67
C TYR A 109 -9.12 -6.31 12.76
N GLY A 110 -8.32 -5.29 12.49
CA GLY A 110 -7.39 -4.74 13.49
C GLY A 110 -6.65 -3.50 13.00
N ASN A 111 -6.12 -2.73 13.94
CA ASN A 111 -5.34 -1.53 13.65
C ASN A 111 -3.88 -1.87 13.38
N GLY A 112 -3.23 -1.06 12.57
CA GLY A 112 -1.81 -1.19 12.31
C GLY A 112 -1.13 0.15 12.10
N THR A 113 -0.01 0.36 12.80
CA THR A 113 0.89 1.48 12.55
C THR A 113 2.17 0.94 11.94
N TYR A 114 2.54 1.45 10.77
CA TYR A 114 3.69 1.00 10.01
C TYR A 114 4.73 2.10 9.95
N GLU A 115 5.99 1.71 10.00
CA GLU A 115 7.10 2.64 9.84
C GLU A 115 7.72 2.48 8.47
N VAL A 116 7.99 3.59 7.78
CA VAL A 116 8.58 3.57 6.44
C VAL A 116 9.99 2.99 6.51
N ILE A 117 10.26 1.97 5.69
CA ILE A 117 11.59 1.36 5.57
C ILE A 117 12.26 1.64 4.23
N ALA A 118 11.47 2.03 3.21
CA ALA A 118 11.98 2.34 1.87
C ALA A 118 10.99 3.24 1.15
N ALA A 119 11.51 4.10 0.29
CA ALA A 119 10.71 4.92 -0.61
C ALA A 119 11.52 5.17 -1.88
N PHE A 120 10.97 4.82 -3.04
CA PHE A 120 11.74 4.87 -4.28
C PHE A 120 10.83 5.03 -5.49
N ARG A 121 11.46 5.46 -6.57
CA ARG A 121 10.85 5.46 -7.90
C ARG A 121 11.54 4.39 -8.74
N THR A 122 10.75 3.64 -9.50
CA THR A 122 11.27 2.68 -10.47
C THR A 122 10.51 2.83 -11.79
N ARG A 123 11.07 2.26 -12.85
CA ARG A 123 10.42 2.27 -14.16
C ARG A 123 9.40 1.14 -14.28
N ILE A 124 8.50 1.28 -15.25
CA ILE A 124 7.62 0.18 -15.63
C ILE A 124 8.47 -0.93 -16.25
N MET A 125 8.27 -2.16 -15.77
CA MET A 125 8.99 -3.34 -16.23
C MET A 125 8.19 -4.06 -17.30
N ASN A 126 8.88 -4.63 -18.30
CA ASN A 126 8.30 -5.57 -19.24
C ASN A 126 8.74 -7.01 -18.89
N GLU A 127 8.23 -8.02 -19.62
CA GLU A 127 8.50 -9.43 -19.33
C GLU A 127 9.98 -9.82 -19.44
N GLU A 128 10.74 -9.11 -20.27
CA GLU A 128 12.17 -9.38 -20.50
C GLU A 128 13.09 -8.76 -19.46
N ASP A 129 12.59 -7.82 -18.66
CA ASP A 129 13.38 -7.14 -17.63
C ASP A 129 13.77 -8.11 -16.51
N GLN A 130 15.05 -8.06 -16.13
CA GLN A 130 15.59 -8.84 -15.01
C GLN A 130 15.67 -8.04 -13.71
N ASP A 131 15.16 -6.81 -13.73
CA ASP A 131 15.22 -5.90 -12.59
C ASP A 131 14.26 -6.29 -11.49
N PHE A 132 14.52 -5.76 -10.30
CA PHE A 132 13.71 -6.01 -9.11
C PHE A 132 12.27 -5.54 -9.27
N ARG A 133 11.32 -6.45 -9.00
CA ARG A 133 9.88 -6.21 -9.14
C ARG A 133 9.21 -6.16 -7.76
N TYR A 134 9.19 -4.97 -7.15
CA TYR A 134 8.62 -4.78 -5.81
C TYR A 134 7.14 -5.23 -5.71
N TYR A 135 6.41 -5.20 -6.82
CA TYR A 135 4.98 -5.45 -6.86
C TYR A 135 4.61 -6.94 -7.00
N GLN A 136 5.58 -7.84 -6.87
CA GLN A 136 5.35 -9.29 -6.95
C GLN A 136 5.63 -10.04 -5.65
N PHE A 137 5.83 -9.31 -4.54
CA PHE A 137 6.12 -9.94 -3.25
C PHE A 137 4.91 -9.87 -2.33
N PHE A 138 4.46 -11.02 -1.84
CA PHE A 138 3.34 -11.15 -0.90
C PHE A 138 3.68 -12.03 0.29
N ASN A 139 4.28 -13.20 0.08
CA ASN A 139 4.68 -14.11 1.14
C ASN A 139 6.08 -14.65 0.86
N ALA A 140 6.93 -14.61 1.86
CA ALA A 140 8.26 -15.19 1.80
C ALA A 140 8.21 -16.66 2.19
N ALA A 141 8.94 -17.50 1.45
CA ALA A 141 9.10 -18.91 1.79
C ALA A 141 10.00 -19.08 3.04
N ASP A 142 10.93 -18.14 3.25
CA ASP A 142 11.89 -18.16 4.34
C ASP A 142 12.45 -16.75 4.62
N ALA A 143 13.31 -16.64 5.63
CA ALA A 143 13.93 -15.36 6.00
C ALA A 143 14.79 -14.79 4.87
N SER A 144 15.46 -15.63 4.09
CA SER A 144 16.31 -15.19 2.98
C SER A 144 15.50 -14.46 1.91
N GLU A 145 14.35 -15.00 1.52
CA GLU A 145 13.47 -14.39 0.54
C GLU A 145 12.88 -13.07 1.05
N PHE A 146 12.48 -13.02 2.32
CA PHE A 146 12.01 -11.79 2.95
C PHE A 146 13.09 -10.71 2.96
N ASN A 147 14.31 -11.07 3.35
CA ASN A 147 15.43 -10.14 3.41
C ASN A 147 15.84 -9.64 2.03
N GLN A 148 15.76 -10.47 0.99
CA GLN A 148 16.00 -10.05 -0.39
C GLN A 148 15.02 -8.99 -0.85
N PHE A 149 13.75 -9.13 -0.51
CA PHE A 149 12.75 -8.11 -0.83
C PHE A 149 13.05 -6.78 -0.12
N VAL A 150 13.28 -6.82 1.18
CA VAL A 150 13.59 -5.61 1.98
C VAL A 150 14.86 -4.93 1.47
N SER A 151 15.92 -5.70 1.21
CA SER A 151 17.18 -5.17 0.68
C SER A 151 17.01 -4.57 -0.70
N GLY A 152 16.21 -5.19 -1.56
CA GLY A 152 15.90 -4.67 -2.89
C GLY A 152 15.20 -3.31 -2.84
N CYS A 153 14.22 -3.16 -1.95
CA CYS A 153 13.53 -1.90 -1.74
C CYS A 153 14.47 -0.81 -1.20
N LYS A 154 15.28 -1.16 -0.20
CA LYS A 154 16.22 -0.21 0.40
C LYS A 154 17.31 0.22 -0.59
N ALA A 155 17.77 -0.68 -1.45
CA ALA A 155 18.77 -0.37 -2.47
C ALA A 155 18.30 0.67 -3.49
N LEU A 156 17.01 0.74 -3.75
CA LEU A 156 16.41 1.72 -4.67
C LEU A 156 16.11 3.07 -4.00
N THR A 157 16.14 3.13 -2.68
CA THR A 157 15.89 4.38 -1.93
C THR A 157 17.12 5.28 -2.00
N ASN A 158 16.92 6.57 -2.33
CA ASN A 158 18.01 7.52 -2.58
C ASN A 158 18.64 8.10 -1.30
N TYR A 159 18.14 7.74 -0.14
CA TYR A 159 18.66 8.16 1.17
C TYR A 159 18.62 6.99 2.14
N SER A 160 19.34 7.12 3.25
CA SER A 160 19.38 6.05 4.25
C SER A 160 18.20 6.09 5.18
N ILE A 161 17.60 4.92 5.40
CA ILE A 161 16.55 4.71 6.39
C ILE A 161 17.05 3.62 7.34
N ASP A 162 17.22 3.96 8.63
CA ASP A 162 17.79 3.05 9.61
C ASP A 162 16.80 1.96 10.08
N THR A 163 15.50 2.20 9.92
CA THR A 163 14.48 1.24 10.31
C THR A 163 14.64 -0.06 9.54
N GLU A 164 14.70 -1.17 10.28
CA GLU A 164 14.86 -2.52 9.75
C GLU A 164 13.56 -3.31 9.83
N ALA A 165 13.40 -4.28 8.93
CA ALA A 165 12.33 -5.25 8.98
C ALA A 165 12.91 -6.66 8.96
N SER A 166 12.34 -7.56 9.74
CA SER A 166 12.77 -8.94 9.87
C SER A 166 11.66 -9.90 9.49
N TYR A 167 12.03 -11.09 8.99
CA TYR A 167 11.07 -12.14 8.67
C TYR A 167 10.11 -12.40 9.85
N GLY A 168 8.82 -12.36 9.56
CA GLY A 168 7.77 -12.39 10.57
C GLY A 168 7.12 -11.05 10.83
N ASP A 169 7.75 -9.94 10.43
CA ASP A 169 7.14 -8.62 10.48
C ASP A 169 6.09 -8.48 9.37
N SER A 170 5.06 -7.67 9.64
CA SER A 170 4.04 -7.32 8.65
C SER A 170 4.48 -6.11 7.84
N LEU A 171 4.37 -6.21 6.52
CA LEU A 171 4.70 -5.13 5.59
C LEU A 171 3.46 -4.63 4.86
N ILE A 172 3.45 -3.36 4.50
CA ILE A 172 2.56 -2.81 3.48
C ILE A 172 3.42 -2.12 2.41
N THR A 173 2.95 -2.18 1.17
CA THR A 173 3.56 -1.49 0.05
C THR A 173 2.51 -0.59 -0.60
N LEU A 174 2.84 0.68 -0.77
CA LEU A 174 1.96 1.66 -1.40
C LEU A 174 2.53 1.98 -2.78
N SER A 175 1.72 1.80 -3.83
CA SER A 175 2.17 1.91 -5.21
C SER A 175 1.32 2.90 -5.99
N THR A 176 1.99 3.79 -6.73
CA THR A 176 1.34 4.75 -7.62
C THR A 176 2.18 5.01 -8.85
N CYS A 177 1.57 5.61 -9.89
CA CYS A 177 2.30 6.06 -11.07
C CYS A 177 2.90 7.44 -10.82
N ALA A 178 4.17 7.62 -11.15
CA ALA A 178 4.83 8.92 -11.19
C ALA A 178 4.88 9.40 -12.65
N TYR A 179 4.60 10.68 -12.88
CA TYR A 179 4.66 11.31 -14.21
C TYR A 179 5.95 12.11 -14.36
#